data_1b2463dcb61314cb58886e071154d535
#
_entry.id   1b2463dcb61314cb58886e071154d535
#
_cell.length_a   1.000
_cell.length_b   1.000
_cell.length_c   1.000
_cell.angle_alpha   90.00
_cell.angle_beta   90.00
_cell.angle_gamma   90.00
#
_symmetry.space_group_name_H-M   'P 1'
#
loop_
_entity.id
_entity.type
_entity.pdbx_description
1 polymer ?
#
loop_
_entity_poly.entity_id
_entity_poly.type
_entity_poly.pdbx_seq_one_letter_code
_entity_poly.pdbx_strand_id
1 'polypeptide(L)'
;MLLEEYRLIAMPPAKWACFVLSEEKCNGCGRCVEACPVQLLMVDQKKARSNERYDVFRCLACQNCMAVCPQKAVGIEGDYRVPEGFWKNAHLFSGGKTAPAPLGRSRGGRFEDLEGELTETERVIYRRRSNRLYKKKQVDPGLVERIIEAGRFAPSAGNNQPWKFIVIQNQELLQELNQQCKKTLLFFSKLCMPREWLEKRTPGDKTARLRRWQKALLWILVRFVGGDADQRAHGGLNAVTSDPEFHTVFKAPTVILLLADKRAIGGTELDIGICAQNMVLAAHSLGLGTCYVDLITKTIAHNRKLRQRLGIAHPFEIVTALVLGHPKGQIDGIVEREKPRIEWMR
;
A
#
# COMPACT_ATOMS: atom_id res chain seq x y z
N MET A 1 14.54 21.42 27.90
CA MET A 1 14.98 20.04 28.20
C MET A 1 13.82 19.04 28.34
N LEU A 2 12.71 19.35 29.00
CA LEU A 2 11.61 18.40 29.26
C LEU A 2 10.67 18.08 28.07
N LEU A 3 10.73 18.79 26.95
CA LEU A 3 9.84 18.58 25.79
C LEU A 3 10.53 17.93 24.58
N GLU A 4 11.80 17.60 24.65
CA GLU A 4 12.54 16.97 23.53
C GLU A 4 12.49 15.44 23.57
N GLU A 5 12.21 14.84 24.73
CA GLU A 5 12.16 13.39 24.93
C GLU A 5 10.76 12.77 24.74
N TYR A 6 9.69 13.56 24.60
CA TYR A 6 8.36 13.00 24.43
C TYR A 6 8.13 12.56 22.99
N ARG A 7 8.30 11.27 22.74
CA ARG A 7 7.71 10.61 21.60
C ARG A 7 6.20 10.77 21.71
N LEU A 8 5.60 11.48 20.76
CA LEU A 8 4.16 11.72 20.76
C LEU A 8 3.37 10.42 20.61
N ILE A 9 3.97 9.42 19.93
CA ILE A 9 3.42 8.08 19.77
C ILE A 9 4.60 7.12 20.04
N ALA A 10 4.41 6.17 20.93
CA ALA A 10 5.42 5.15 21.20
C ALA A 10 5.63 4.28 19.96
N MET A 11 6.89 4.08 19.60
CA MET A 11 7.29 3.18 18.52
C MET A 11 8.19 2.11 19.14
N PRO A 12 7.64 0.93 19.46
CA PRO A 12 8.45 -0.15 20.00
C PRO A 12 9.54 -0.54 18.99
N PRO A 13 10.71 -0.99 19.45
CA PRO A 13 11.76 -1.44 18.56
C PRO A 13 11.24 -2.56 17.65
N ALA A 14 11.67 -2.57 16.41
CA ALA A 14 11.27 -3.58 15.44
C ALA A 14 12.48 -4.20 14.76
N LYS A 15 12.40 -5.50 14.48
CA LYS A 15 13.31 -6.19 13.56
C LYS A 15 12.72 -6.10 12.16
N TRP A 16 13.57 -5.92 11.17
CA TRP A 16 13.17 -5.70 9.79
C TRP A 16 13.75 -6.77 8.88
N ALA A 17 13.04 -7.07 7.81
CA ALA A 17 13.55 -7.89 6.74
C ALA A 17 14.70 -7.18 5.99
N CYS A 18 15.55 -7.96 5.35
CA CYS A 18 16.68 -7.48 4.56
C CYS A 18 16.46 -7.78 3.08
N PHE A 19 16.82 -6.82 2.24
CA PHE A 19 16.91 -7.00 0.80
C PHE A 19 18.22 -7.76 0.49
N VAL A 20 18.12 -8.80 -0.34
CA VAL A 20 19.25 -9.58 -0.85
C VAL A 20 19.25 -9.60 -2.36
N LEU A 21 20.44 -9.61 -2.95
CA LEU A 21 20.65 -9.60 -4.38
C LEU A 21 21.59 -10.71 -4.82
N SER A 22 21.17 -11.49 -5.83
CA SER A 22 22.11 -12.29 -6.62
C SER A 22 22.73 -11.39 -7.69
N GLU A 23 23.97 -10.95 -7.44
CA GLU A 23 24.66 -10.00 -8.32
C GLU A 23 24.86 -10.56 -9.74
N GLU A 24 25.14 -11.85 -9.87
CA GLU A 24 25.32 -12.52 -11.15
C GLU A 24 24.07 -12.42 -12.05
N LYS A 25 22.90 -12.54 -11.46
CA LYS A 25 21.61 -12.48 -12.17
C LYS A 25 21.13 -11.05 -12.43
N CYS A 26 21.56 -10.08 -11.65
CA CYS A 26 21.06 -8.71 -11.75
C CYS A 26 21.66 -8.01 -12.99
N ASN A 27 20.79 -7.48 -13.85
CA ASN A 27 21.17 -6.68 -15.02
C ASN A 27 20.98 -5.16 -14.84
N GLY A 28 20.63 -4.70 -13.63
CA GLY A 28 20.49 -3.27 -13.33
C GLY A 28 19.26 -2.58 -13.92
N CYS A 29 18.22 -3.31 -14.32
CA CYS A 29 17.06 -2.74 -15.02
C CYS A 29 16.18 -1.75 -14.19
N GLY A 30 16.42 -1.59 -12.89
CA GLY A 30 15.76 -0.63 -12.02
C GLY A 30 14.31 -0.93 -11.63
N ARG A 31 13.67 -1.99 -12.14
CA ARG A 31 12.25 -2.29 -11.85
C ARG A 31 11.97 -2.49 -10.35
N CYS A 32 12.89 -3.14 -9.64
CA CYS A 32 12.77 -3.32 -8.18
C CYS A 32 12.83 -2.00 -7.42
N VAL A 33 13.61 -1.04 -7.93
CA VAL A 33 13.71 0.33 -7.37
C VAL A 33 12.37 1.06 -7.56
N GLU A 34 11.87 1.11 -8.80
CA GLU A 34 10.58 1.75 -9.11
C GLU A 34 9.39 1.11 -8.35
N ALA A 35 9.44 -0.21 -8.10
CA ALA A 35 8.38 -0.95 -7.41
C ALA A 35 8.43 -0.86 -5.89
N CYS A 36 9.52 -0.38 -5.30
CA CYS A 36 9.69 -0.32 -3.85
C CYS A 36 8.79 0.77 -3.23
N PRO A 37 7.77 0.41 -2.41
CA PRO A 37 6.83 1.40 -1.88
C PRO A 37 7.47 2.31 -0.83
N VAL A 38 8.63 1.95 -0.31
CA VAL A 38 9.37 2.74 0.69
C VAL A 38 10.69 3.29 0.14
N GLN A 39 10.93 3.17 -1.16
CA GLN A 39 12.12 3.71 -1.85
C GLN A 39 13.46 3.27 -1.21
N LEU A 40 13.47 2.08 -0.66
CA LEU A 40 14.67 1.51 -0.03
C LEU A 40 15.81 1.27 -1.03
N LEU A 41 15.49 1.10 -2.32
CA LEU A 41 16.43 0.59 -3.32
C LEU A 41 16.87 1.69 -4.29
N MET A 42 18.09 1.54 -4.80
CA MET A 42 18.67 2.34 -5.87
C MET A 42 19.41 1.43 -6.88
N VAL A 43 19.72 1.96 -8.04
CA VAL A 43 20.68 1.32 -8.97
C VAL A 43 22.02 2.01 -8.82
N ASP A 44 23.01 1.24 -8.42
CA ASP A 44 24.41 1.66 -8.39
C ASP A 44 25.27 0.66 -9.17
N GLN A 45 26.22 1.14 -9.98
CA GLN A 45 27.09 0.32 -10.82
C GLN A 45 26.36 -0.81 -11.58
N LYS A 46 25.20 -0.48 -12.16
CA LYS A 46 24.31 -1.43 -12.87
C LYS A 46 23.78 -2.60 -12.00
N LYS A 47 23.75 -2.44 -10.68
CA LYS A 47 23.18 -3.40 -9.73
C LYS A 47 22.17 -2.72 -8.82
N ALA A 48 21.16 -3.47 -8.38
CA ALA A 48 20.23 -2.97 -7.36
C ALA A 48 20.91 -3.05 -5.99
N ARG A 49 20.83 -1.97 -5.23
CA ARG A 49 21.41 -1.88 -3.88
C ARG A 49 20.42 -1.18 -2.93
N SER A 50 20.60 -1.40 -1.63
CA SER A 50 19.91 -0.59 -0.63
C SER A 50 20.44 0.83 -0.67
N ASN A 51 19.54 1.79 -0.55
CA ASN A 51 19.86 3.20 -0.58
C ASN A 51 20.29 3.66 0.82
N GLU A 52 21.57 3.90 1.04
CA GLU A 52 22.13 4.33 2.33
C GLU A 52 21.62 5.70 2.78
N ARG A 53 21.22 6.55 1.83
CA ARG A 53 20.61 7.85 2.14
C ARG A 53 19.34 7.72 2.98
N TYR A 54 18.68 6.56 2.91
CA TYR A 54 17.44 6.27 3.61
C TYR A 54 17.64 5.19 4.67
N ASP A 55 18.63 5.34 5.55
CA ASP A 55 18.90 4.43 6.68
C ASP A 55 17.69 4.26 7.63
N VAL A 56 16.77 5.23 7.61
CA VAL A 56 15.49 5.19 8.32
C VAL A 56 14.41 4.39 7.59
N PHE A 57 14.62 4.05 6.30
CA PHE A 57 13.72 3.20 5.55
C PHE A 57 14.13 1.75 5.70
N ARG A 58 13.17 0.93 6.04
CA ARG A 58 13.38 -0.49 6.28
C ARG A 58 12.53 -1.32 5.33
N CYS A 59 12.97 -2.52 5.05
CA CYS A 59 12.24 -3.45 4.20
C CYS A 59 10.94 -3.88 4.89
N LEU A 60 9.79 -3.62 4.24
CA LEU A 60 8.47 -4.04 4.72
C LEU A 60 8.15 -5.51 4.43
N ALA A 61 9.09 -6.27 3.88
CA ALA A 61 8.87 -7.65 3.42
C ALA A 61 7.66 -7.82 2.48
N CYS A 62 7.31 -6.79 1.70
CA CYS A 62 6.16 -6.80 0.80
C CYS A 62 6.37 -7.59 -0.49
N GLN A 63 7.59 -8.03 -0.78
CA GLN A 63 8.01 -8.85 -1.92
C GLN A 63 7.74 -8.23 -3.32
N ASN A 64 7.37 -6.95 -3.42
CA ASN A 64 7.14 -6.32 -4.71
C ASN A 64 8.37 -6.34 -5.62
N CYS A 65 9.55 -6.08 -5.06
CA CYS A 65 10.82 -6.11 -5.80
C CYS A 65 11.13 -7.51 -6.36
N MET A 66 10.84 -8.58 -5.61
CA MET A 66 10.96 -9.95 -6.08
C MET A 66 10.00 -10.22 -7.24
N ALA A 67 8.74 -9.84 -7.05
CA ALA A 67 7.67 -10.13 -8.00
C ALA A 67 7.82 -9.39 -9.36
N VAL A 68 8.51 -8.25 -9.40
CA VAL A 68 8.78 -7.50 -10.65
C VAL A 68 10.13 -7.82 -11.31
N CYS A 69 10.98 -8.58 -10.64
CA CYS A 69 12.32 -8.86 -11.12
C CYS A 69 12.29 -9.90 -12.26
N PRO A 70 12.59 -9.54 -13.52
CA PRO A 70 12.55 -10.48 -14.63
C PRO A 70 13.67 -11.52 -14.55
N GLN A 71 14.75 -11.19 -13.84
CA GLN A 71 15.93 -12.07 -13.68
C GLN A 71 15.84 -12.95 -12.42
N LYS A 72 14.76 -12.81 -11.62
CA LYS A 72 14.64 -13.48 -10.31
C LYS A 72 15.91 -13.30 -9.45
N ALA A 73 16.55 -12.12 -9.56
CA ALA A 73 17.80 -11.78 -8.89
C ALA A 73 17.59 -11.27 -7.46
N VAL A 74 16.36 -10.92 -7.10
CA VAL A 74 16.03 -10.26 -5.82
C VAL A 74 15.44 -11.27 -4.84
N GLY A 75 15.94 -11.26 -3.62
CA GLY A 75 15.40 -11.98 -2.47
C GLY A 75 15.09 -11.04 -1.30
N ILE A 76 14.38 -11.56 -0.32
CA ILE A 76 14.14 -10.91 0.98
C ILE A 76 14.37 -11.95 2.05
N GLU A 77 15.25 -11.63 3.00
CA GLU A 77 15.53 -12.46 4.16
C GLU A 77 14.95 -11.86 5.43
N GLY A 78 14.43 -12.71 6.30
CA GLY A 78 13.80 -12.33 7.55
C GLY A 78 12.40 -11.71 7.36
N ASP A 79 11.83 -11.32 8.47
CA ASP A 79 10.49 -10.75 8.57
C ASP A 79 10.45 -9.51 9.46
N TYR A 80 9.41 -8.70 9.29
CA TYR A 80 9.09 -7.64 10.22
C TYR A 80 8.58 -8.22 11.53
N ARG A 81 9.22 -7.88 12.66
CA ARG A 81 8.84 -8.35 13.99
C ARG A 81 8.90 -7.22 15.01
N VAL A 82 7.86 -7.10 15.81
CA VAL A 82 7.82 -6.21 16.97
C VAL A 82 7.92 -7.05 18.25
N PRO A 83 9.01 -6.96 19.02
CA PRO A 83 9.24 -7.81 20.18
C PRO A 83 8.42 -7.42 21.42
N GLU A 84 7.95 -6.19 21.51
CA GLU A 84 7.25 -5.64 22.69
C GLU A 84 6.15 -4.65 22.33
N GLY A 85 5.35 -4.21 23.31
CA GLY A 85 4.26 -3.27 23.13
C GLY A 85 2.98 -3.87 22.57
N PHE A 86 2.02 -3.02 22.20
CA PHE A 86 0.73 -3.44 21.64
C PHE A 86 0.88 -4.31 20.39
N TRP A 87 1.88 -4.00 19.56
CA TRP A 87 2.14 -4.70 18.30
C TRP A 87 3.02 -5.95 18.46
N LYS A 88 3.33 -6.37 19.70
CA LYS A 88 4.14 -7.55 19.95
C LYS A 88 3.56 -8.77 19.24
N ASN A 89 4.38 -9.34 18.34
CA ASN A 89 4.02 -10.52 17.55
C ASN A 89 2.75 -10.39 16.69
N ALA A 90 2.19 -9.19 16.52
CA ALA A 90 0.96 -8.97 15.76
C ALA A 90 1.04 -9.43 14.29
N HIS A 91 2.26 -9.51 13.75
CA HIS A 91 2.52 -9.89 12.37
C HIS A 91 3.28 -11.22 12.27
N LEU A 92 3.34 -11.98 13.38
CA LEU A 92 3.95 -13.29 13.43
C LEU A 92 2.86 -14.34 13.31
N PHE A 93 2.75 -14.93 12.16
CA PHE A 93 2.05 -16.17 11.97
C PHE A 93 3.06 -17.33 12.11
N SER A 94 2.74 -18.30 12.93
CA SER A 94 3.60 -19.45 13.14
C SER A 94 3.65 -20.29 11.87
N GLY A 95 4.73 -20.25 11.12
CA GLY A 95 4.90 -21.18 10.01
C GLY A 95 5.60 -20.63 8.77
N GLY A 96 6.03 -19.36 8.82
CA GLY A 96 6.72 -18.70 7.70
C GLY A 96 5.83 -18.46 6.49
N LYS A 97 6.37 -17.78 5.51
CA LYS A 97 5.68 -17.49 4.24
C LYS A 97 5.90 -18.62 3.26
N THR A 98 4.85 -18.96 2.54
CA THR A 98 4.88 -20.04 1.54
C THR A 98 4.19 -19.59 0.25
N ALA A 99 4.58 -20.21 -0.86
CA ALA A 99 3.81 -20.15 -2.09
C ALA A 99 2.41 -20.74 -1.87
N PRO A 100 1.43 -20.41 -2.70
CA PRO A 100 0.09 -21.00 -2.62
C PRO A 100 0.15 -22.53 -2.63
N ALA A 101 -0.62 -23.17 -1.73
CA ALA A 101 -0.72 -24.63 -1.62
C ALA A 101 -2.18 -25.06 -1.52
N PRO A 102 -3.00 -24.79 -2.58
CA PRO A 102 -4.46 -24.93 -2.52
C PRO A 102 -4.95 -26.37 -2.34
N LEU A 103 -4.16 -27.35 -2.75
CA LEU A 103 -4.54 -28.76 -2.69
C LEU A 103 -4.04 -29.47 -1.41
N GLY A 104 -3.72 -28.71 -0.36
CA GLY A 104 -3.14 -29.25 0.88
C GLY A 104 -1.73 -29.83 0.71
N ARG A 105 -1.17 -29.70 -0.48
CA ARG A 105 0.17 -30.18 -0.82
C ARG A 105 1.20 -29.14 -0.45
N SER A 106 1.67 -29.11 0.77
CA SER A 106 2.84 -28.34 1.20
C SER A 106 4.15 -28.99 0.72
N ARG A 107 4.20 -29.47 -0.51
CA ARG A 107 5.43 -30.00 -1.09
C ARG A 107 6.18 -28.83 -1.70
N GLY A 108 7.48 -28.74 -1.45
CA GLY A 108 8.42 -27.72 -1.92
C GLY A 108 8.56 -27.59 -3.44
N GLY A 109 7.48 -27.77 -4.19
CA GLY A 109 7.36 -27.54 -5.62
C GLY A 109 7.15 -26.06 -5.94
N ARG A 110 7.52 -25.66 -7.13
CA ARG A 110 7.22 -24.31 -7.63
C ARG A 110 5.72 -24.20 -7.89
N PHE A 111 5.18 -22.99 -7.78
CA PHE A 111 3.77 -22.72 -8.08
C PHE A 111 3.38 -23.16 -9.51
N GLU A 112 4.29 -22.98 -10.45
CA GLU A 112 4.14 -23.35 -11.84
C GLU A 112 3.85 -24.85 -12.03
N ASP A 113 4.35 -25.69 -11.13
CA ASP A 113 4.16 -27.14 -11.18
C ASP A 113 2.71 -27.55 -10.78
N LEU A 114 2.00 -26.69 -10.07
CA LEU A 114 0.63 -26.89 -9.61
C LEU A 114 -0.41 -26.19 -10.52
N GLU A 115 0.01 -25.26 -11.34
CA GLU A 115 -0.88 -24.35 -12.06
C GLU A 115 -1.87 -25.06 -12.99
N GLY A 116 -1.45 -26.18 -13.58
CA GLY A 116 -2.31 -27.02 -14.43
C GLY A 116 -3.50 -27.66 -13.71
N GLU A 117 -3.41 -27.84 -12.38
CA GLU A 117 -4.46 -28.43 -11.54
C GLU A 117 -5.44 -27.37 -10.98
N LEU A 118 -5.12 -26.06 -11.12
CA LEU A 118 -5.91 -24.99 -10.57
C LEU A 118 -7.07 -24.59 -11.50
N THR A 119 -8.18 -24.18 -10.88
CA THR A 119 -9.27 -23.50 -11.61
C THR A 119 -8.81 -22.12 -12.11
N GLU A 120 -9.50 -21.56 -13.10
CA GLU A 120 -9.20 -20.21 -13.59
C GLU A 120 -9.28 -19.17 -12.46
N THR A 121 -10.28 -19.27 -11.61
CA THR A 121 -10.46 -18.36 -10.46
C THR A 121 -9.28 -18.42 -9.50
N GLU A 122 -8.81 -19.62 -9.15
CA GLU A 122 -7.64 -19.80 -8.30
C GLU A 122 -6.40 -19.21 -8.93
N ARG A 123 -6.15 -19.43 -10.21
CA ARG A 123 -5.02 -18.84 -10.94
C ARG A 123 -5.04 -17.32 -10.87
N VAL A 124 -6.19 -16.70 -11.10
CA VAL A 124 -6.34 -15.23 -10.99
C VAL A 124 -6.07 -14.74 -9.57
N ILE A 125 -6.64 -15.40 -8.55
CA ILE A 125 -6.44 -15.03 -7.15
C ILE A 125 -4.97 -15.11 -6.76
N TYR A 126 -4.27 -16.18 -7.09
CA TYR A 126 -2.87 -16.38 -6.67
C TYR A 126 -1.89 -15.51 -7.45
N ARG A 127 -2.12 -15.29 -8.73
CA ARG A 127 -1.27 -14.45 -9.58
C ARG A 127 -1.49 -12.96 -9.39
N ARG A 128 -2.69 -12.54 -9.00
CA ARG A 128 -3.00 -11.14 -8.75
C ARG A 128 -2.15 -10.57 -7.61
N ARG A 129 -1.64 -9.38 -7.80
CA ARG A 129 -0.91 -8.61 -6.79
C ARG A 129 -1.14 -7.10 -6.93
N SER A 130 -0.69 -6.33 -5.94
CA SER A 130 -0.63 -4.87 -6.06
C SER A 130 0.41 -4.48 -7.09
N ASN A 131 -0.01 -3.82 -8.17
CA ASN A 131 0.87 -3.26 -9.18
C ASN A 131 1.05 -1.76 -8.91
N ARG A 132 2.29 -1.28 -9.01
CA ARG A 132 2.65 0.13 -8.80
C ARG A 132 3.45 0.72 -9.95
N LEU A 133 3.63 -0.06 -11.02
CA LEU A 133 4.35 0.34 -12.22
C LEU A 133 3.39 0.35 -13.40
N TYR A 134 3.14 1.54 -13.94
CA TYR A 134 2.18 1.72 -15.02
C TYR A 134 2.83 2.37 -16.22
N LYS A 135 2.34 2.01 -17.41
CA LYS A 135 2.58 2.73 -18.66
C LYS A 135 1.77 4.04 -18.62
N LYS A 136 2.23 5.06 -19.34
CA LYS A 136 1.50 6.35 -19.46
C LYS A 136 0.20 6.22 -20.27
N LYS A 137 -0.03 5.09 -20.93
CA LYS A 137 -1.21 4.84 -21.74
C LYS A 137 -2.48 4.87 -20.89
N GLN A 138 -3.45 5.69 -21.30
CA GLN A 138 -4.76 5.76 -20.66
C GLN A 138 -5.49 4.42 -20.78
N VAL A 139 -6.28 4.08 -19.76
CA VAL A 139 -7.16 2.90 -19.82
C VAL A 139 -8.43 3.29 -20.56
N ASP A 140 -8.83 2.44 -21.48
CA ASP A 140 -10.07 2.61 -22.23
C ASP A 140 -11.29 2.67 -21.31
N PRO A 141 -12.22 3.63 -21.48
CA PRO A 141 -13.40 3.76 -20.64
C PRO A 141 -14.25 2.49 -20.60
N GLY A 142 -14.40 1.77 -21.72
CA GLY A 142 -15.15 0.52 -21.78
C GLY A 142 -14.53 -0.58 -20.92
N LEU A 143 -13.18 -0.62 -20.79
CA LEU A 143 -12.52 -1.53 -19.86
C LEU A 143 -12.76 -1.11 -18.39
N VAL A 144 -12.80 0.19 -18.09
CA VAL A 144 -13.12 0.69 -16.76
C VAL A 144 -14.56 0.32 -16.38
N GLU A 145 -15.52 0.54 -17.28
CA GLU A 145 -16.93 0.17 -17.10
C GLU A 145 -17.09 -1.33 -16.87
N ARG A 146 -16.40 -2.16 -17.65
CA ARG A 146 -16.40 -3.62 -17.48
C ARG A 146 -15.88 -4.06 -16.11
N ILE A 147 -14.87 -3.38 -15.59
CA ILE A 147 -14.32 -3.65 -14.25
C ILE A 147 -15.33 -3.24 -13.17
N ILE A 148 -15.95 -2.07 -13.32
CA ILE A 148 -16.98 -1.58 -12.40
C ILE A 148 -18.19 -2.53 -12.40
N GLU A 149 -18.58 -3.03 -13.57
CA GLU A 149 -19.66 -4.01 -13.70
C GLU A 149 -19.37 -5.28 -12.91
N ALA A 150 -18.15 -5.81 -12.97
CA ALA A 150 -17.76 -6.96 -12.14
C ALA A 150 -17.84 -6.63 -10.63
N GLY A 151 -17.51 -5.41 -10.24
CA GLY A 151 -17.70 -4.93 -8.88
C GLY A 151 -19.15 -4.89 -8.44
N ARG A 152 -20.05 -4.45 -9.33
CA ARG A 152 -21.49 -4.35 -9.07
C ARG A 152 -22.14 -5.71 -8.75
N PHE A 153 -21.58 -6.82 -9.20
CA PHE A 153 -22.03 -8.17 -8.88
C PHE A 153 -21.49 -8.71 -7.54
N ALA A 154 -20.90 -7.86 -6.72
CA ALA A 154 -20.55 -8.24 -5.37
C ALA A 154 -21.80 -8.48 -4.51
N PRO A 155 -21.78 -9.43 -3.57
CA PRO A 155 -22.83 -9.51 -2.56
C PRO A 155 -22.79 -8.30 -1.64
N SER A 156 -23.95 -7.92 -1.10
CA SER A 156 -24.07 -6.88 -0.10
C SER A 156 -25.18 -7.23 0.90
N ALA A 157 -25.12 -6.68 2.11
CA ALA A 157 -26.13 -6.92 3.12
C ALA A 157 -27.52 -6.58 2.59
N GLY A 158 -28.45 -7.55 2.59
CA GLY A 158 -29.80 -7.36 2.07
C GLY A 158 -29.88 -6.94 0.60
N ASN A 159 -28.84 -7.20 -0.20
CA ASN A 159 -28.68 -6.74 -1.59
C ASN A 159 -28.82 -5.20 -1.69
N ASN A 160 -28.32 -4.47 -0.72
CA ASN A 160 -28.48 -3.03 -0.59
C ASN A 160 -27.63 -2.23 -1.58
N GLN A 161 -26.54 -2.83 -2.11
CA GLN A 161 -25.66 -2.26 -3.15
C GLN A 161 -25.23 -0.83 -2.84
N PRO A 162 -24.55 -0.58 -1.70
CA PRO A 162 -24.32 0.76 -1.17
C PRO A 162 -23.20 1.54 -1.90
N TRP A 163 -22.69 1.02 -3.00
CA TRP A 163 -21.52 1.57 -3.68
C TRP A 163 -21.86 2.71 -4.63
N LYS A 164 -20.95 3.69 -4.64
CA LYS A 164 -20.84 4.73 -5.69
C LYS A 164 -19.40 4.79 -6.15
N PHE A 165 -19.20 4.92 -7.45
CA PHE A 165 -17.87 5.01 -8.05
C PHE A 165 -17.62 6.41 -8.59
N ILE A 166 -16.39 6.92 -8.40
CA ILE A 166 -15.89 8.13 -9.06
C ILE A 166 -14.63 7.76 -9.81
N VAL A 167 -14.66 7.84 -11.12
CA VAL A 167 -13.51 7.56 -11.99
C VAL A 167 -12.79 8.86 -12.31
N ILE A 168 -11.50 8.90 -12.03
CA ILE A 168 -10.64 10.05 -12.28
C ILE A 168 -9.60 9.66 -13.32
N GLN A 169 -9.71 10.23 -14.51
CA GLN A 169 -8.76 10.10 -15.62
C GLN A 169 -8.16 11.45 -16.03
N ASN A 170 -8.66 12.53 -15.46
CA ASN A 170 -8.13 13.88 -15.69
C ASN A 170 -6.78 14.02 -14.97
N GLN A 171 -5.72 14.27 -15.73
CA GLN A 171 -4.35 14.32 -15.22
C GLN A 171 -4.09 15.50 -14.28
N GLU A 172 -4.73 16.65 -14.51
CA GLU A 172 -4.61 17.81 -13.62
C GLU A 172 -5.23 17.51 -12.24
N LEU A 173 -6.39 16.87 -12.22
CA LEU A 173 -7.04 16.47 -10.99
C LEU A 173 -6.24 15.39 -10.23
N LEU A 174 -5.61 14.45 -10.95
CA LEU A 174 -4.70 13.45 -10.35
C LEU A 174 -3.45 14.12 -9.76
N GLN A 175 -2.89 15.14 -10.41
CA GLN A 175 -1.77 15.90 -9.89
C GLN A 175 -2.17 16.71 -8.65
N GLU A 176 -3.32 17.37 -8.68
CA GLU A 176 -3.84 18.09 -7.52
C GLU A 176 -4.05 17.13 -6.32
N LEU A 177 -4.70 16.00 -6.56
CA LEU A 177 -4.91 14.97 -5.54
C LEU A 177 -3.57 14.51 -4.92
N ASN A 178 -2.57 14.26 -5.75
CA ASN A 178 -1.22 13.89 -5.30
C ASN A 178 -0.60 14.99 -4.42
N GLN A 179 -0.68 16.26 -4.84
CA GLN A 179 -0.13 17.39 -4.08
C GLN A 179 -0.84 17.58 -2.73
N GLN A 180 -2.17 17.49 -2.70
CA GLN A 180 -2.95 17.60 -1.45
C GLN A 180 -2.64 16.45 -0.51
N CYS A 181 -2.51 15.23 -1.05
CA CYS A 181 -2.13 14.06 -0.27
C CYS A 181 -0.74 14.24 0.34
N LYS A 182 0.26 14.67 -0.43
CA LYS A 182 1.60 14.97 0.09
C LYS A 182 1.59 16.02 1.21
N LYS A 183 0.82 17.10 1.07
CA LYS A 183 0.68 18.13 2.11
C LYS A 183 0.11 17.54 3.40
N THR A 184 -0.95 16.76 3.29
CA THR A 184 -1.58 16.08 4.43
C THR A 184 -0.61 15.13 5.11
N LEU A 185 0.06 14.27 4.34
CA LEU A 185 1.01 13.30 4.86
C LEU A 185 2.26 13.96 5.45
N LEU A 186 2.73 15.07 4.87
CA LEU A 186 3.82 15.86 5.45
C LEU A 186 3.42 16.43 6.81
N PHE A 187 2.18 16.90 6.96
CA PHE A 187 1.68 17.33 8.25
C PHE A 187 1.72 16.19 9.27
N PHE A 188 1.17 15.02 8.94
CA PHE A 188 1.24 13.84 9.81
C PHE A 188 2.66 13.39 10.10
N SER A 189 3.58 13.46 9.13
CA SER A 189 4.97 13.10 9.37
C SER A 189 5.64 13.99 10.43
N LYS A 190 5.33 15.28 10.41
CA LYS A 190 5.82 16.23 11.43
C LYS A 190 5.29 15.94 12.83
N LEU A 191 4.10 15.31 12.92
CA LEU A 191 3.48 14.93 14.19
C LEU A 191 4.06 13.65 14.77
N CYS A 192 4.35 12.68 13.90
CA CYS A 192 4.63 11.30 14.30
C CYS A 192 6.12 10.93 14.24
N MET A 193 6.97 11.74 13.56
CA MET A 193 8.37 11.37 13.36
C MET A 193 9.29 12.02 14.39
N PRO A 194 10.31 11.30 14.87
CA PRO A 194 11.39 11.87 15.64
C PRO A 194 12.06 13.04 14.89
N ARG A 195 12.46 14.07 15.64
CA ARG A 195 13.12 15.27 15.07
C ARG A 195 14.35 14.91 14.25
N GLU A 196 15.17 13.98 14.72
CA GLU A 196 16.37 13.52 14.04
C GLU A 196 16.08 12.95 12.63
N TRP A 197 14.97 12.26 12.47
CA TRP A 197 14.56 11.72 11.19
C TRP A 197 14.13 12.80 10.21
N LEU A 198 13.43 13.81 10.71
CA LEU A 198 13.02 14.95 9.89
C LEU A 198 14.24 15.80 9.48
N GLU A 199 15.22 15.98 10.36
CA GLU A 199 16.44 16.74 10.09
C GLU A 199 17.38 16.01 9.11
N LYS A 200 17.49 14.69 9.19
CA LYS A 200 18.23 13.88 8.21
C LYS A 200 17.63 13.98 6.80
N ARG A 201 16.30 14.11 6.71
CA ARG A 201 15.58 14.18 5.44
C ARG A 201 15.63 15.56 4.79
N THR A 202 15.53 16.59 5.58
CA THR A 202 15.53 18.00 5.16
C THR A 202 16.56 18.79 5.98
N PRO A 203 17.87 18.56 5.75
CA PRO A 203 18.90 19.26 6.51
C PRO A 203 18.71 20.77 6.41
N GLY A 204 18.58 21.42 7.58
CA GLY A 204 18.39 22.87 7.64
C GLY A 204 16.99 23.41 7.36
N ASP A 205 16.02 22.57 6.95
CA ASP A 205 14.64 23.00 6.69
C ASP A 205 13.92 23.35 8.00
N LYS A 206 13.69 24.65 8.22
CA LYS A 206 12.95 25.16 9.38
C LYS A 206 11.48 24.71 9.39
N THR A 207 10.90 24.38 8.23
CA THR A 207 9.50 23.92 8.09
C THR A 207 9.32 22.49 8.60
N ALA A 208 10.40 21.71 8.68
CA ALA A 208 10.38 20.36 9.26
C ALA A 208 10.15 20.38 10.78
N ARG A 209 10.25 21.53 11.44
CA ARG A 209 10.11 21.68 12.89
C ARG A 209 8.69 22.07 13.28
N LEU A 210 8.13 21.33 14.25
CA LEU A 210 6.90 21.75 14.90
C LEU A 210 7.15 22.98 15.79
N ARG A 211 6.23 23.95 15.77
CA ARG A 211 6.23 25.06 16.72
C ARG A 211 5.92 24.54 18.13
N ARG A 212 6.42 25.24 19.18
CA ARG A 212 6.22 24.82 20.59
C ARG A 212 4.74 24.59 20.93
N TRP A 213 3.84 25.49 20.51
CA TRP A 213 2.41 25.35 20.76
C TRP A 213 1.78 24.15 20.04
N GLN A 214 2.26 23.82 18.83
CA GLN A 214 1.81 22.62 18.11
C GLN A 214 2.22 21.35 18.86
N LYS A 215 3.43 21.31 19.39
CA LYS A 215 3.90 20.19 20.23
C LYS A 215 3.04 20.03 21.49
N ALA A 216 2.69 21.13 22.17
CA ALA A 216 1.85 21.11 23.34
C ALA A 216 0.41 20.61 23.04
N LEU A 217 -0.19 21.13 21.97
CA LEU A 217 -1.51 20.69 21.54
C LEU A 217 -1.54 19.19 21.18
N LEU A 218 -0.52 18.72 20.51
CA LEU A 218 -0.39 17.32 20.12
C LEU A 218 -0.14 16.41 21.31
N TRP A 219 0.68 16.85 22.27
CA TRP A 219 0.88 16.10 23.50
C TRP A 219 -0.46 15.86 24.23
N ILE A 220 -1.34 16.86 24.27
CA ILE A 220 -2.68 16.73 24.83
C ILE A 220 -3.50 15.74 24.01
N LEU A 221 -3.55 15.87 22.68
CA LEU A 221 -4.35 15.03 21.80
C LEU A 221 -3.91 13.56 21.84
N VAL A 222 -2.61 13.29 21.82
CA VAL A 222 -2.07 11.92 21.85
C VAL A 222 -2.34 11.21 23.17
N ARG A 223 -2.45 11.95 24.27
CA ARG A 223 -2.80 11.38 25.58
C ARG A 223 -4.22 10.79 25.61
N PHE A 224 -5.12 11.28 24.74
CA PHE A 224 -6.48 10.74 24.58
C PHE A 224 -6.58 9.65 23.52
N VAL A 225 -5.66 9.59 22.56
CA VAL A 225 -5.69 8.61 21.47
C VAL A 225 -4.93 7.33 21.81
N GLY A 226 -4.09 7.33 22.82
CA GLY A 226 -3.32 6.22 23.40
C GLY A 226 -2.97 5.07 22.45
N GLY A 227 -1.74 4.59 22.47
CA GLY A 227 -1.33 3.39 21.75
C GLY A 227 0.02 3.54 21.02
N ASP A 228 0.62 2.39 20.74
CA ASP A 228 1.84 2.29 19.95
C ASP A 228 1.52 2.38 18.46
N ALA A 229 2.37 3.02 17.68
CA ALA A 229 2.26 3.03 16.23
C ALA A 229 3.05 1.89 15.59
N ASP A 230 2.48 1.30 14.55
CA ASP A 230 3.21 0.36 13.70
C ASP A 230 4.28 1.12 12.89
N GLN A 231 5.54 0.75 13.06
CA GLN A 231 6.67 1.41 12.37
C GLN A 231 6.59 1.30 10.84
N ARG A 232 5.87 0.34 10.28
CA ARG A 232 5.66 0.23 8.83
C ARG A 232 4.87 1.41 8.27
N ALA A 233 3.93 1.94 9.04
CA ALA A 233 3.19 3.16 8.66
C ALA A 233 4.16 4.36 8.53
N HIS A 234 5.16 4.46 9.41
CA HIS A 234 6.19 5.49 9.33
C HIS A 234 7.08 5.33 8.10
N GLY A 235 7.48 4.11 7.76
CA GLY A 235 8.24 3.84 6.55
C GLY A 235 7.51 4.32 5.29
N GLY A 236 6.21 4.02 5.16
CA GLY A 236 5.38 4.51 4.06
C GLY A 236 5.25 6.04 4.05
N LEU A 237 5.01 6.64 5.22
CA LEU A 237 4.88 8.08 5.36
C LEU A 237 6.20 8.81 5.00
N ASN A 238 7.33 8.24 5.39
CA ASN A 238 8.65 8.73 5.02
C ASN A 238 8.85 8.70 3.50
N ALA A 239 8.58 7.59 2.84
CA ALA A 239 8.73 7.46 1.40
C ALA A 239 7.97 8.56 0.65
N VAL A 240 6.69 8.75 1.02
CA VAL A 240 5.83 9.76 0.37
C VAL A 240 6.34 11.18 0.56
N THR A 241 6.89 11.50 1.74
CA THR A 241 7.24 12.88 2.09
C THR A 241 8.70 13.24 1.84
N SER A 242 9.59 12.27 1.62
CA SER A 242 11.03 12.50 1.38
C SER A 242 11.35 12.79 -0.07
N ASP A 243 10.59 12.22 -1.00
CA ASP A 243 10.83 12.34 -2.42
C ASP A 243 9.82 13.30 -3.05
N PRO A 244 10.27 14.45 -3.57
CA PRO A 244 9.42 15.37 -4.32
C PRO A 244 8.72 14.70 -5.50
N GLU A 245 9.36 13.73 -6.14
CA GLU A 245 8.86 13.01 -7.31
C GLU A 245 7.97 11.81 -6.97
N PHE A 246 7.82 11.47 -5.69
CA PHE A 246 6.92 10.38 -5.29
C PHE A 246 5.46 10.72 -5.62
N HIS A 247 4.79 9.81 -6.28
CA HIS A 247 3.38 9.92 -6.58
C HIS A 247 2.54 8.98 -5.69
N THR A 248 1.64 9.55 -4.91
CA THR A 248 0.75 8.80 -4.01
C THR A 248 -0.18 7.82 -4.74
N VAL A 249 -0.44 8.08 -6.02
CA VAL A 249 -1.20 7.21 -6.93
C VAL A 249 -0.30 6.47 -7.93
N PHE A 250 1.02 6.38 -7.67
CA PHE A 250 2.01 5.65 -8.49
C PHE A 250 2.02 6.04 -9.98
N LYS A 251 1.70 7.28 -10.32
CA LYS A 251 1.57 7.77 -11.70
C LYS A 251 0.60 6.92 -12.55
N ALA A 252 -0.36 6.25 -11.91
CA ALA A 252 -1.40 5.49 -12.61
C ALA A 252 -2.29 6.45 -13.42
N PRO A 253 -2.69 6.07 -14.65
CA PRO A 253 -3.50 6.93 -15.51
C PRO A 253 -4.97 7.02 -15.06
N THR A 254 -5.43 6.11 -14.22
CA THR A 254 -6.82 6.05 -13.75
C THR A 254 -6.85 5.78 -12.25
N VAL A 255 -7.72 6.49 -11.55
CA VAL A 255 -8.06 6.25 -10.14
C VAL A 255 -9.56 6.06 -10.03
N ILE A 256 -9.99 5.02 -9.33
CA ILE A 256 -11.39 4.76 -9.04
C ILE A 256 -11.58 4.91 -7.53
N LEU A 257 -12.37 5.89 -7.12
CA LEU A 257 -12.77 6.05 -5.72
C LEU A 257 -14.04 5.21 -5.49
N LEU A 258 -14.04 4.42 -4.44
CA LEU A 258 -15.19 3.63 -4.02
C LEU A 258 -15.78 4.25 -2.75
N LEU A 259 -17.04 4.64 -2.85
CA LEU A 259 -17.79 5.29 -1.80
C LEU A 259 -18.91 4.38 -1.33
N ALA A 260 -19.26 4.48 -0.05
CA ALA A 260 -20.40 3.80 0.55
C ALA A 260 -21.51 4.79 0.92
N ASP A 261 -22.75 4.42 0.65
CA ASP A 261 -23.91 5.08 1.25
C ASP A 261 -24.02 4.66 2.72
N LYS A 262 -23.81 5.59 3.63
CA LYS A 262 -23.79 5.32 5.09
C LYS A 262 -25.18 5.05 5.69
N ARG A 263 -26.23 5.14 4.89
CA ARG A 263 -27.61 4.78 5.29
C ARG A 263 -27.93 3.31 5.03
N ALA A 264 -27.05 2.60 4.31
CA ALA A 264 -27.24 1.20 4.02
C ALA A 264 -27.12 0.34 5.28
N ILE A 265 -27.83 -0.80 5.30
CA ILE A 265 -27.76 -1.77 6.39
C ILE A 265 -26.47 -2.59 6.35
N GLY A 266 -26.03 -3.06 7.50
CA GLY A 266 -24.87 -3.94 7.62
C GLY A 266 -23.52 -3.22 7.58
N GLY A 267 -22.48 -3.96 7.25
CA GLY A 267 -21.10 -3.45 7.20
C GLY A 267 -20.76 -2.88 5.83
N THR A 268 -21.10 -1.63 5.56
CA THR A 268 -20.88 -1.00 4.25
C THR A 268 -19.42 -1.03 3.78
N GLU A 269 -18.47 -0.96 4.72
CA GLU A 269 -17.04 -1.08 4.42
C GLU A 269 -16.67 -2.47 3.91
N LEU A 270 -17.30 -3.53 4.44
CA LEU A 270 -17.14 -4.91 3.97
C LEU A 270 -17.71 -5.05 2.56
N ASP A 271 -18.93 -4.57 2.32
CA ASP A 271 -19.60 -4.62 1.01
C ASP A 271 -18.72 -3.93 -0.05
N ILE A 272 -18.19 -2.74 0.25
CA ILE A 272 -17.27 -2.03 -0.64
C ILE A 272 -15.96 -2.82 -0.84
N GLY A 273 -15.43 -3.45 0.20
CA GLY A 273 -14.23 -4.27 0.11
C GLY A 273 -14.39 -5.46 -0.82
N ILE A 274 -15.53 -6.16 -0.74
CA ILE A 274 -15.88 -7.30 -1.62
C ILE A 274 -16.05 -6.80 -3.06
N CYS A 275 -16.79 -5.69 -3.25
CA CYS A 275 -16.96 -5.04 -4.55
C CYS A 275 -15.60 -4.69 -5.18
N ALA A 276 -14.73 -4.02 -4.43
CA ALA A 276 -13.40 -3.66 -4.88
C ALA A 276 -12.54 -4.89 -5.24
N GLN A 277 -12.67 -6.00 -4.50
CA GLN A 277 -11.93 -7.21 -4.79
C GLN A 277 -12.40 -7.85 -6.11
N ASN A 278 -13.71 -7.88 -6.40
CA ASN A 278 -14.21 -8.32 -7.70
C ASN A 278 -13.61 -7.47 -8.84
N MET A 279 -13.58 -6.14 -8.67
CA MET A 279 -12.97 -5.23 -9.64
C MET A 279 -11.48 -5.54 -9.87
N VAL A 280 -10.74 -5.81 -8.80
CA VAL A 280 -9.31 -6.13 -8.85
C VAL A 280 -9.05 -7.45 -9.59
N LEU A 281 -9.88 -8.48 -9.37
CA LEU A 281 -9.76 -9.76 -10.06
C LEU A 281 -10.11 -9.62 -11.55
N ALA A 282 -11.19 -8.90 -11.87
CA ALA A 282 -11.59 -8.62 -13.25
C ALA A 282 -10.50 -7.82 -14.00
N ALA A 283 -9.93 -6.79 -13.37
CA ALA A 283 -8.85 -6.02 -13.96
C ALA A 283 -7.62 -6.88 -14.27
N HIS A 284 -7.25 -7.77 -13.34
CA HIS A 284 -6.14 -8.71 -13.57
C HIS A 284 -6.39 -9.64 -14.75
N SER A 285 -7.60 -10.23 -14.85
CA SER A 285 -8.00 -11.08 -15.97
C SER A 285 -7.98 -10.34 -17.31
N LEU A 286 -8.19 -9.02 -17.30
CA LEU A 286 -8.12 -8.16 -18.48
C LEU A 286 -6.67 -7.66 -18.77
N GLY A 287 -5.66 -8.18 -18.08
CA GLY A 287 -4.26 -7.77 -18.24
C GLY A 287 -3.93 -6.37 -17.69
N LEU A 288 -4.80 -5.83 -16.83
CA LEU A 288 -4.60 -4.54 -16.17
C LEU A 288 -4.03 -4.71 -14.75
N GLY A 289 -3.18 -3.78 -14.36
CA GLY A 289 -2.63 -3.71 -13.01
C GLY A 289 -3.47 -2.82 -12.11
N THR A 290 -3.62 -3.24 -10.86
CA THR A 290 -4.32 -2.48 -9.80
C THR A 290 -3.52 -2.41 -8.52
N CYS A 291 -3.79 -1.39 -7.70
CA CYS A 291 -3.35 -1.33 -6.31
C CYS A 291 -4.37 -0.56 -5.49
N TYR A 292 -4.66 -1.04 -4.28
CA TYR A 292 -5.38 -0.26 -3.27
C TYR A 292 -4.51 0.89 -2.77
N VAL A 293 -5.07 2.09 -2.67
CA VAL A 293 -4.36 3.30 -2.25
C VAL A 293 -5.16 4.07 -1.20
N ASP A 294 -5.06 3.64 0.05
CA ASP A 294 -5.78 4.28 1.15
C ASP A 294 -5.14 5.60 1.62
N LEU A 295 -3.92 5.89 1.19
CA LEU A 295 -3.24 7.16 1.50
C LEU A 295 -4.06 8.39 1.05
N ILE A 296 -4.76 8.29 -0.09
CA ILE A 296 -5.56 9.39 -0.64
C ILE A 296 -6.93 9.51 0.02
N THR A 297 -7.49 8.41 0.56
CA THR A 297 -8.84 8.41 1.14
C THR A 297 -8.93 9.33 2.36
N LYS A 298 -7.95 9.26 3.27
CA LYS A 298 -7.89 10.15 4.44
C LYS A 298 -7.77 11.62 4.05
N THR A 299 -6.97 11.92 3.01
CA THR A 299 -6.84 13.29 2.49
C THR A 299 -8.17 13.80 1.94
N ILE A 300 -8.86 12.99 1.13
CA ILE A 300 -10.17 13.35 0.56
C ILE A 300 -11.21 13.53 1.67
N ALA A 301 -11.27 12.60 2.62
CA ALA A 301 -12.25 12.62 3.71
C ALA A 301 -12.18 13.93 4.53
N HIS A 302 -10.97 14.43 4.80
CA HIS A 302 -10.76 15.62 5.62
C HIS A 302 -10.62 16.95 4.84
N ASN A 303 -10.62 16.91 3.50
CA ASN A 303 -10.50 18.11 2.67
C ASN A 303 -11.84 18.48 2.03
N ARG A 304 -12.54 19.46 2.64
CA ARG A 304 -13.86 19.92 2.17
C ARG A 304 -13.83 20.39 0.70
N LYS A 305 -12.81 21.14 0.28
CA LYS A 305 -12.70 21.64 -1.10
C LYS A 305 -12.57 20.49 -2.10
N LEU A 306 -11.75 19.50 -1.76
CA LEU A 306 -11.53 18.33 -2.60
C LEU A 306 -12.80 17.47 -2.67
N ARG A 307 -13.50 17.26 -1.55
CA ARG A 307 -14.80 16.57 -1.53
C ARG A 307 -15.83 17.24 -2.43
N GLN A 308 -15.95 18.58 -2.33
CA GLN A 308 -16.87 19.35 -3.18
C GLN A 308 -16.52 19.21 -4.67
N ARG A 309 -15.25 19.33 -5.02
CA ARG A 309 -14.77 19.18 -6.41
C ARG A 309 -15.01 17.78 -6.97
N LEU A 310 -14.92 16.75 -6.13
CA LEU A 310 -15.19 15.36 -6.49
C LEU A 310 -16.69 14.98 -6.41
N GLY A 311 -17.57 15.88 -6.02
CA GLY A 311 -19.00 15.61 -5.86
C GLY A 311 -19.30 14.60 -4.75
N ILE A 312 -18.46 14.58 -3.68
CA ILE A 312 -18.65 13.71 -2.53
C ILE A 312 -19.43 14.45 -1.45
N ALA A 313 -20.69 14.11 -1.31
CA ALA A 313 -21.61 14.68 -0.34
C ALA A 313 -22.34 13.55 0.42
N HIS A 314 -22.86 13.90 1.59
CA HIS A 314 -23.76 12.99 2.31
C HIS A 314 -24.88 12.46 1.37
N PRO A 315 -25.23 11.18 1.44
CA PRO A 315 -24.83 10.17 2.41
C PRO A 315 -23.53 9.39 2.06
N PHE A 316 -22.86 9.74 0.96
CA PHE A 316 -21.70 8.99 0.49
C PHE A 316 -20.42 9.39 1.21
N GLU A 317 -19.68 8.38 1.66
CA GLU A 317 -18.34 8.53 2.21
C GLU A 317 -17.35 7.64 1.46
N ILE A 318 -16.12 8.13 1.31
CA ILE A 318 -15.05 7.37 0.66
C ILE A 318 -14.57 6.25 1.59
N VAL A 319 -14.54 5.03 1.07
CA VAL A 319 -14.04 3.85 1.78
C VAL A 319 -12.64 3.50 1.35
N THR A 320 -12.44 3.31 0.04
CA THR A 320 -11.13 2.97 -0.53
C THR A 320 -10.96 3.55 -1.92
N ALA A 321 -9.75 3.44 -2.45
CA ALA A 321 -9.43 3.84 -3.80
C ALA A 321 -8.59 2.76 -4.49
N LEU A 322 -8.87 2.54 -5.78
CA LEU A 322 -8.08 1.70 -6.66
C LEU A 322 -7.38 2.56 -7.70
N VAL A 323 -6.08 2.38 -7.85
CA VAL A 323 -5.37 2.83 -9.04
C VAL A 323 -5.41 1.73 -10.09
N LEU A 324 -5.52 2.11 -11.35
CA LEU A 324 -5.71 1.21 -12.48
C LEU A 324 -4.86 1.69 -13.67
N GLY A 325 -4.22 0.76 -14.38
CA GLY A 325 -3.44 1.08 -15.57
C GLY A 325 -2.84 -0.13 -16.25
N HIS A 326 -2.30 0.08 -17.45
CA HIS A 326 -1.52 -0.94 -18.14
C HIS A 326 -0.19 -1.14 -17.41
N PRO A 327 0.13 -2.37 -16.95
CA PRO A 327 1.35 -2.61 -16.18
C PRO A 327 2.61 -2.39 -17.01
N LYS A 328 3.65 -1.87 -16.37
CA LYS A 328 5.01 -1.78 -16.92
C LYS A 328 5.79 -2.98 -16.42
N GLY A 329 5.77 -4.05 -17.18
CA GLY A 329 6.40 -5.31 -16.82
C GLY A 329 5.40 -6.41 -16.49
N GLN A 330 5.91 -7.49 -15.92
CA GLN A 330 5.14 -8.68 -15.60
C GLN A 330 4.27 -8.46 -14.37
N ILE A 331 3.00 -8.90 -14.41
CA ILE A 331 2.06 -8.77 -13.30
C ILE A 331 1.79 -10.11 -12.57
N ASP A 332 2.28 -11.21 -13.12
CA ASP A 332 1.91 -12.57 -12.69
C ASP A 332 2.87 -13.18 -11.66
N GLY A 333 3.75 -12.38 -11.07
CA GLY A 333 4.67 -12.89 -10.04
C GLY A 333 3.94 -13.28 -8.77
N ILE A 334 4.24 -14.48 -8.26
CA ILE A 334 3.70 -14.95 -6.99
C ILE A 334 4.32 -14.18 -5.82
N VAL A 335 3.46 -13.82 -4.88
CA VAL A 335 3.87 -13.26 -3.58
C VAL A 335 3.47 -14.24 -2.50
N GLU A 336 4.45 -14.72 -1.76
CA GLU A 336 4.25 -15.66 -0.67
C GLU A 336 3.39 -15.07 0.45
N ARG A 337 2.64 -15.92 1.14
CA ARG A 337 1.77 -15.55 2.25
C ARG A 337 2.06 -16.42 3.47
N GLU A 338 1.77 -15.87 4.63
CA GLU A 338 1.75 -16.62 5.89
C GLU A 338 0.71 -17.74 5.81
N LYS A 339 0.99 -18.85 6.50
CA LYS A 339 0.00 -19.92 6.63
C LYS A 339 -1.19 -19.44 7.45
N PRO A 340 -2.43 -19.76 7.05
CA PRO A 340 -3.61 -19.38 7.83
C PRO A 340 -3.62 -20.14 9.17
N ARG A 341 -4.12 -19.49 10.20
CA ARG A 341 -4.49 -20.17 11.45
C ARG A 341 -5.91 -20.68 11.29
N ILE A 342 -6.08 -21.97 11.44
CA ILE A 342 -7.38 -22.65 11.34
C ILE A 342 -7.59 -23.47 12.60
N GLU A 343 -8.66 -23.19 13.31
CA GLU A 343 -9.10 -23.97 14.47
C GLU A 343 -10.38 -24.70 14.09
N TRP A 344 -10.35 -26.01 14.19
CA TRP A 344 -11.48 -26.88 13.89
C TRP A 344 -12.22 -27.21 15.19
N MET A 345 -13.40 -26.62 15.39
CA MET A 345 -14.32 -27.02 16.46
C MET A 345 -15.22 -28.13 15.90
N ARG A 346 -15.01 -29.38 16.36
CA ARG A 346 -15.73 -30.57 15.90
C ARG A 346 -16.50 -31.19 17.07
#